data_dce10c42762d2b412d84428674ff544d
#
_entry.id   dce10c42762d2b412d84428674ff544d
#
_cell.length_a   1.000
_cell.length_b   1.000
_cell.length_c   1.000
_cell.angle_alpha   90.00
_cell.angle_beta   90.00
_cell.angle_gamma   90.00
#
_symmetry.space_group_name_H-M   'P 1'
#
loop_
_entity.id
_entity.type
_entity.pdbx_description
1 polymer ?
#
loop_
_entity_poly.entity_id
_entity_poly.type
_entity_poly.pdbx_seq_one_letter_code
_entity_poly.pdbx_strand_id
1 'polypeptide(L)'
;MTVSEAYKRTTDALNDESEYAEDHDEIMADIEDACDDGEYSCIFCGDEYNNMEKHMEDLKKNGFRVEYIPCQSFGSYDVSWEHAGVNSNQ
;
A
#
# COMPACT_ATOMS: atom_id res chain seq x y z
N MET A 1 10.32 -11.76 32.10
CA MET A 1 9.56 -11.77 30.85
C MET A 1 9.34 -13.23 30.39
N THR A 2 8.11 -13.60 30.10
CA THR A 2 7.80 -14.94 29.59
C THR A 2 7.88 -14.98 28.07
N VAL A 3 7.92 -16.18 27.50
CA VAL A 3 7.91 -16.36 26.03
C VAL A 3 6.64 -15.75 25.43
N SER A 4 5.50 -15.93 26.10
CA SER A 4 4.23 -15.35 25.64
C SER A 4 4.27 -13.83 25.61
N GLU A 5 4.86 -13.20 26.61
CA GLU A 5 4.99 -11.76 26.66
C GLU A 5 5.91 -11.24 25.55
N ALA A 6 7.02 -11.93 25.32
CA ALA A 6 7.95 -11.58 24.24
C ALA A 6 7.26 -11.68 22.88
N TYR A 7 6.53 -12.75 22.65
CA TYR A 7 5.78 -12.95 21.41
C TYR A 7 4.76 -11.82 21.19
N LYS A 8 3.99 -11.51 22.24
CA LYS A 8 2.98 -10.46 22.16
C LYS A 8 3.60 -9.10 21.85
N ARG A 9 4.71 -8.74 22.52
CA ARG A 9 5.41 -7.48 22.28
C ARG A 9 5.92 -7.37 20.86
N THR A 10 6.48 -8.46 20.34
CA THR A 10 6.97 -8.49 18.97
C THR A 10 5.82 -8.33 17.99
N THR A 11 4.73 -9.05 18.22
CA THR A 11 3.53 -8.97 17.37
C THR A 11 2.94 -7.56 17.39
N ASP A 12 2.84 -6.95 18.56
CA ASP A 12 2.31 -5.59 18.72
C ASP A 12 3.21 -4.58 17.98
N ALA A 13 4.52 -4.74 18.06
CA ALA A 13 5.46 -3.86 17.37
C ALA A 13 5.36 -4.02 15.85
N LEU A 14 5.19 -5.25 15.37
CA LEU A 14 5.03 -5.52 13.93
C LEU A 14 3.70 -5.00 13.40
N ASN A 15 2.69 -4.95 14.26
CA ASN A 15 1.35 -4.50 13.92
C ASN A 15 1.07 -3.09 14.47
N ASP A 16 2.10 -2.26 14.63
CA ASP A 16 1.93 -0.89 15.11
C ASP A 16 1.03 -0.12 14.15
N GLU A 17 -0.20 0.10 14.58
CA GLU A 17 -1.21 0.79 13.78
C GLU A 17 -0.85 2.24 13.50
N SER A 18 -0.12 2.89 14.40
CA SER A 18 0.31 4.29 14.21
C SER A 18 1.24 4.43 13.03
N GLU A 19 2.28 3.58 12.98
CA GLU A 19 3.23 3.61 11.87
C GLU A 19 2.57 3.20 10.57
N TYR A 20 1.74 2.16 10.62
CA TYR A 20 1.00 1.69 9.44
C TYR A 20 0.06 2.79 8.91
N ALA A 21 -0.69 3.44 9.79
CA ALA A 21 -1.61 4.49 9.40
C ALA A 21 -0.88 5.69 8.79
N GLU A 22 0.27 6.06 9.36
CA GLU A 22 1.10 7.15 8.86
C GLU A 22 1.64 6.83 7.47
N ASP A 23 2.16 5.62 7.28
CA ASP A 23 2.66 5.17 5.97
C ASP A 23 1.53 5.10 4.95
N HIS A 24 0.37 4.62 5.36
CA HIS A 24 -0.79 4.54 4.49
C HIS A 24 -1.25 5.93 4.05
N ASP A 25 -1.22 6.91 4.94
CA ASP A 25 -1.55 8.30 4.62
C ASP A 25 -0.58 8.87 3.58
N GLU A 26 0.70 8.53 3.66
CA GLU A 26 1.69 8.95 2.67
C GLU A 26 1.42 8.31 1.31
N ILE A 27 1.04 7.04 1.29
CA ILE A 27 0.66 6.34 0.06
C ILE A 27 -0.55 7.03 -0.57
N MET A 28 -1.55 7.35 0.23
CA MET A 28 -2.74 8.05 -0.28
C MET A 28 -2.41 9.45 -0.78
N ALA A 29 -1.49 10.15 -0.12
CA ALA A 29 -1.04 11.47 -0.57
C ALA A 29 -0.35 11.38 -1.94
N ASP A 30 0.46 10.36 -2.16
CA ASP A 30 1.11 10.14 -3.46
C ASP A 30 0.07 9.87 -4.55
N ILE A 31 -0.97 9.11 -4.22
CA ILE A 31 -2.08 8.85 -5.16
C ILE A 31 -2.82 10.16 -5.47
N GLU A 32 -3.09 10.97 -4.46
CA GLU A 32 -3.72 12.28 -4.66
C GLU A 32 -2.89 13.20 -5.53
N ASP A 33 -1.58 13.23 -5.34
CA ASP A 33 -0.66 14.02 -6.16
C ASP A 33 -0.71 13.56 -7.62
N ALA A 34 -0.75 12.27 -7.86
CA ALA A 34 -0.89 11.73 -9.22
C ALA A 34 -2.23 12.14 -9.84
N CYS A 35 -3.30 12.12 -9.07
CA CYS A 35 -4.61 12.58 -9.53
C CYS A 35 -4.57 14.04 -9.94
N ASP A 36 -3.93 14.88 -9.14
CA ASP A 36 -3.79 16.31 -9.42
C ASP A 36 -2.96 16.57 -10.67
N ASP A 37 -2.03 15.68 -10.97
CA ASP A 37 -1.20 15.75 -12.20
C ASP A 37 -1.93 15.17 -13.43
N GLY A 38 -3.14 14.69 -13.27
CA GLY A 38 -3.92 14.10 -14.36
C GLY A 38 -3.55 12.67 -14.70
N GLU A 39 -2.91 11.97 -13.77
CA GLU A 39 -2.51 10.59 -13.97
C GLU A 39 -3.52 9.62 -13.34
N TYR A 40 -3.60 8.42 -13.89
CA TYR A 40 -4.49 7.36 -13.41
C TYR A 40 -3.73 6.21 -12.77
N SER A 41 -2.45 6.38 -12.49
CA SER A 41 -1.63 5.35 -11.87
C SER A 41 -0.47 5.96 -11.10
N CYS A 42 0.06 5.17 -10.19
CA CYS A 42 1.21 5.56 -9.37
C CYS A 42 2.02 4.29 -9.08
N ILE A 43 3.35 4.39 -9.10
CA ILE A 43 4.23 3.25 -8.86
C ILE A 43 4.94 3.44 -7.53
N PHE A 44 4.94 2.38 -6.72
CA PHE A 44 5.63 2.35 -5.44
C PHE A 44 6.73 1.28 -5.47
N CYS A 45 7.89 1.60 -4.90
CA CYS A 45 8.95 0.60 -4.74
C CYS A 45 8.54 -0.45 -3.71
N GLY A 46 8.95 -1.70 -3.92
CA GLY A 46 8.56 -2.81 -3.05
C GLY A 46 9.04 -2.69 -1.62
N ASP A 47 10.05 -1.87 -1.34
CA ASP A 47 10.62 -1.64 -0.01
C ASP A 47 10.41 -0.21 0.50
N GLU A 48 9.54 0.56 -0.15
CA GLU A 48 9.35 1.98 0.19
C GLU A 48 8.79 2.16 1.61
N TYR A 49 7.89 1.28 2.00
CA TYR A 49 7.27 1.29 3.33
C TYR A 49 7.30 -0.11 3.94
N ASN A 50 7.16 -0.18 5.25
CA ASN A 50 6.98 -1.46 5.94
C ASN A 50 5.60 -2.02 5.60
N ASN A 51 5.50 -3.33 5.51
CA ASN A 51 4.24 -4.03 5.24
C ASN A 51 3.58 -3.62 3.91
N MET A 52 4.40 -3.47 2.87
CA MET A 52 3.89 -3.10 1.54
C MET A 52 2.77 -4.02 1.05
N GLU A 53 2.89 -5.33 1.28
CA GLU A 53 1.84 -6.27 0.89
C GLU A 53 0.50 -5.95 1.53
N LYS A 54 0.52 -5.58 2.82
CA LYS A 54 -0.69 -5.24 3.54
C LYS A 54 -1.29 -3.94 3.02
N HIS A 55 -0.45 -2.94 2.74
CA HIS A 55 -0.92 -1.69 2.14
C HIS A 55 -1.57 -1.94 0.78
N MET A 56 -0.94 -2.79 -0.05
CA MET A 56 -1.47 -3.11 -1.36
C MET A 56 -2.80 -3.88 -1.26
N GLU A 57 -2.93 -4.79 -0.30
CA GLU A 57 -4.19 -5.49 -0.05
C GLU A 57 -5.30 -4.53 0.35
N ASP A 58 -4.99 -3.54 1.19
CA ASP A 58 -5.96 -2.53 1.60
C ASP A 58 -6.40 -1.68 0.41
N LEU A 59 -5.48 -1.34 -0.49
CA LEU A 59 -5.82 -0.61 -1.72
C LEU A 59 -6.74 -1.44 -2.62
N LYS A 60 -6.47 -2.73 -2.77
CA LYS A 60 -7.34 -3.63 -3.54
C LYS A 60 -8.75 -3.66 -2.96
N LYS A 61 -8.88 -3.71 -1.65
CA LYS A 61 -10.17 -3.70 -0.96
C LYS A 61 -10.95 -2.41 -1.24
N ASN A 62 -10.24 -1.32 -1.48
CA ASN A 62 -10.85 -0.03 -1.80
C ASN A 62 -11.08 0.18 -3.30
N GLY A 63 -10.87 -0.85 -4.10
CA GLY A 63 -11.17 -0.80 -5.53
C GLY A 63 -10.02 -0.45 -6.45
N PHE A 64 -8.84 -0.20 -5.92
CA PHE A 64 -7.66 0.05 -6.75
C PHE A 64 -7.16 -1.24 -7.38
N ARG A 65 -6.64 -1.13 -8.60
CA ARG A 65 -5.94 -2.24 -9.24
C ARG A 65 -4.48 -2.18 -8.85
N VAL A 66 -3.94 -3.29 -8.35
CA VAL A 66 -2.54 -3.37 -7.93
C VAL A 66 -1.87 -4.50 -8.69
N GLU A 67 -0.76 -4.18 -9.36
CA GLU A 67 0.01 -5.14 -10.12
C GLU A 67 1.45 -5.14 -9.61
N TYR A 68 1.97 -6.32 -9.31
CA TYR A 68 3.35 -6.46 -8.89
C TYR A 68 4.24 -6.58 -10.12
N ILE A 69 5.27 -5.74 -10.18
CA ILE A 69 6.24 -5.72 -11.27
C ILE A 69 7.58 -6.20 -10.71
N PRO A 70 8.05 -7.40 -11.06
CA PRO A 70 9.35 -7.88 -10.58
C PRO A 70 10.48 -7.05 -11.17
N CYS A 71 11.30 -6.51 -10.30
CA CYS A 71 12.50 -5.76 -10.66
C CYS A 71 13.71 -6.36 -9.96
N GLN A 72 14.88 -5.76 -10.18
CA GLN A 72 16.16 -6.35 -9.79
C GLN A 72 16.31 -6.74 -8.33
N SER A 73 15.76 -5.99 -7.40
CA SER A 73 15.96 -6.27 -5.97
C SER A 73 14.65 -6.45 -5.21
N PHE A 74 13.79 -5.46 -5.22
CA PHE A 74 12.58 -5.44 -4.38
C PHE A 74 11.29 -5.46 -5.18
N GLY A 75 11.37 -5.29 -6.50
CA GLY A 75 10.19 -5.15 -7.32
C GLY A 75 9.49 -3.82 -7.12
N SER A 76 8.35 -3.68 -7.76
CA SER A 76 7.52 -2.49 -7.66
C SER A 76 6.06 -2.87 -7.70
N TYR A 77 5.20 -1.96 -7.23
CA TYR A 77 3.74 -2.11 -7.29
C TYR A 77 3.17 -0.99 -8.14
N ASP A 78 2.44 -1.35 -9.18
CA ASP A 78 1.71 -0.39 -10.00
C ASP A 78 0.27 -0.33 -9.50
N VAL A 79 -0.09 0.81 -8.94
CA VAL A 79 -1.44 1.07 -8.42
C VAL A 79 -2.16 1.94 -9.44
N SER A 80 -3.30 1.49 -9.92
CA SER A 80 -4.06 2.21 -10.94
C SER A 80 -5.55 2.25 -10.61
N TRP A 81 -6.23 3.26 -11.15
CA TRP A 81 -7.65 3.47 -10.91
C TRP A 81 -8.42 3.89 -12.17
N GLU A 82 -7.80 3.80 -13.33
CA GLU A 82 -8.45 4.15 -14.60
C GLU A 82 -9.69 3.28 -14.88
N HIS A 83 -9.65 2.03 -14.45
CA HIS A 83 -10.77 1.09 -14.63
C HIS A 83 -12.05 1.55 -13.92
N ALA A 84 -11.95 2.37 -12.88
CA ALA A 84 -13.10 2.87 -12.14
C ALA A 84 -13.99 3.74 -13.03
N GLY A 85 -13.37 4.51 -13.94
CA GLY A 85 -14.13 5.31 -14.90
C GLY A 85 -14.93 4.46 -15.88
N VAL A 86 -14.36 3.34 -16.31
CA VAL A 86 -15.03 2.39 -17.20
C VAL A 86 -16.24 1.77 -16.49
N ASN A 87 -16.05 1.36 -15.23
CA ASN A 87 -17.12 0.73 -14.45
C ASN A 87 -18.25 1.70 -14.13
N SER A 88 -17.96 2.97 -13.96
CA SER A 88 -18.95 3.96 -13.59
C SER A 88 -19.93 4.31 -14.72
N ASN A 89 -19.63 3.89 -15.93
CA ASN A 89 -20.48 4.13 -17.10
C ASN A 89 -21.54 3.04 -17.36
N GLN A 90 -21.66 2.13 -16.42
CA GLN A 90 -22.63 1.04 -16.57
C GLN A 90 -23.93 1.31 -15.82
#